data_be3b56e71ddff053c0e055f630f6c9eb
#
_entry.id   be3b56e71ddff053c0e055f630f6c9eb
#
_cell.length_a   1.000
_cell.length_b   1.000
_cell.length_c   1.000
_cell.angle_alpha   90.00
_cell.angle_beta   90.00
_cell.angle_gamma   90.00
#
_symmetry.space_group_name_H-M   'P 1'
#
loop_
_entity.id
_entity.type
_entity.pdbx_description
1 polymer ?
#
loop_
_entity_poly.entity_id
_entity_poly.type
_entity_poly.pdbx_seq_one_letter_code
_entity_poly.pdbx_strand_id
1 'polypeptide(L)'
;ILLRTILTYQRLRGQNLCAVGFDEADTVPKRDAEQAMNMALARLRSGNIQQFYATTTPEGHGWAFETFEKNKKEDTRLIKGKTSDNPFLPETFIPSLEENYPPQLIKAYLNGEFVNLTTGAVYSRFDRNKHLINSIPFDIKMETLLIGIDFNVMNCNAVVAVKDRDKLIVIDEI
;
A
#
# COMPACT_ATOMS: atom_id res chain seq x y z
N ILE A 1 23.67 16.05 7.07
CA ILE A 1 22.73 14.91 7.02
C ILE A 1 22.21 14.66 8.43
N LEU A 2 20.90 14.54 8.56
CA LEU A 2 20.23 14.24 9.83
C LEU A 2 19.53 12.88 9.68
N LEU A 3 19.91 11.91 10.52
CA LEU A 3 19.28 10.59 10.55
C LEU A 3 18.29 10.50 11.72
N ARG A 4 17.10 10.02 11.46
CA ARG A 4 16.01 9.86 12.44
C ARG A 4 15.16 8.63 12.10
N THR A 5 14.53 8.04 13.10
CA THR A 5 13.48 7.07 12.85
C THR A 5 12.16 7.75 12.47
N ILE A 6 11.39 7.14 11.57
CA ILE A 6 10.06 7.61 11.18
C ILE A 6 9.16 7.79 12.42
N LEU A 7 9.22 6.88 13.38
CA LEU A 7 8.40 6.93 14.60
C LEU A 7 8.65 8.17 15.49
N THR A 8 9.75 8.89 15.27
CA THR A 8 10.04 10.15 15.98
C THR A 8 9.92 11.38 15.09
N TYR A 9 9.05 11.34 14.09
CA TYR A 9 8.84 12.42 13.09
C TYR A 9 8.54 13.78 13.74
N GLN A 10 7.96 13.82 14.94
CA GLN A 10 7.69 15.07 15.67
C GLN A 10 8.97 15.88 15.93
N ARG A 11 10.14 15.23 15.98
CA ARG A 11 11.44 15.90 16.14
C ARG A 11 11.90 16.66 14.89
N LEU A 12 11.16 16.57 13.77
CA LEU A 12 11.36 17.40 12.60
C LEU A 12 10.83 18.84 12.80
N ARG A 13 10.05 19.08 13.87
CA ARG A 13 9.56 20.42 14.18
C ARG A 13 10.72 21.41 14.34
N GLY A 14 10.58 22.57 13.74
CA GLY A 14 11.61 23.62 13.77
C GLY A 14 12.73 23.46 12.75
N GLN A 15 12.83 22.34 12.04
CA GLN A 15 13.80 22.13 10.98
C GLN A 15 13.40 22.85 9.69
N ASN A 16 14.42 23.30 8.92
CA ASN A 16 14.29 23.75 7.54
C ASN A 16 15.13 22.80 6.67
N LEU A 17 14.47 22.03 5.82
CA LEU A 17 15.09 20.97 5.04
C LEU A 17 14.92 21.25 3.55
N CYS A 18 15.87 20.79 2.74
CA CYS A 18 15.78 20.79 1.28
C CYS A 18 15.34 19.42 0.74
N ALA A 19 15.67 18.35 1.45
CA ALA A 19 15.27 17.01 1.07
C ALA A 19 14.97 16.15 2.30
N VAL A 20 14.02 15.22 2.17
CA VAL A 20 13.74 14.19 3.15
C VAL A 20 13.58 12.87 2.42
N GLY A 21 14.29 11.85 2.89
CA GLY A 21 14.17 10.47 2.43
C GLY A 21 13.65 9.56 3.54
N PHE A 22 12.70 8.71 3.20
CA PHE A 22 12.30 7.59 4.04
C PHE A 22 12.89 6.33 3.46
N ASP A 23 13.51 5.53 4.32
CA ASP A 23 14.01 4.21 3.97
C ASP A 23 13.16 3.15 4.64
N GLU A 24 12.84 2.07 3.92
CA GLU A 24 11.96 0.98 4.33
C GLU A 24 10.59 1.48 4.86
N ALA A 25 9.99 2.40 4.12
CA ALA A 25 8.84 3.19 4.58
C ALA A 25 7.56 2.37 4.84
N ASP A 26 7.38 1.22 4.18
CA ASP A 26 6.20 0.35 4.37
C ASP A 26 6.31 -0.58 5.60
N THR A 27 7.49 -0.60 6.27
CA THR A 27 7.68 -1.40 7.50
C THR A 27 7.02 -0.80 8.73
N VAL A 28 6.59 0.47 8.66
CA VAL A 28 5.86 1.13 9.75
C VAL A 28 4.36 1.18 9.47
N PRO A 29 3.52 1.29 10.52
CA PRO A 29 2.08 1.44 10.33
C PRO A 29 1.74 2.59 9.38
N LYS A 30 0.80 2.37 8.46
CA LYS A 30 0.38 3.35 7.44
C LYS A 30 0.14 4.74 8.02
N ARG A 31 -0.58 4.82 9.15
CA ARG A 31 -0.88 6.08 9.84
C ARG A 31 0.39 6.85 10.23
N ASP A 32 1.39 6.14 10.73
CA ASP A 32 2.65 6.76 11.18
C ASP A 32 3.47 7.26 10.00
N ALA A 33 3.53 6.49 8.89
CA ALA A 33 4.16 6.91 7.66
C ALA A 33 3.48 8.16 7.05
N GLU A 34 2.15 8.22 7.03
CA GLU A 34 1.37 9.39 6.57
C GLU A 34 1.66 10.64 7.41
N GLN A 35 1.63 10.51 8.73
CA GLN A 35 1.90 11.63 9.63
C GLN A 35 3.34 12.11 9.51
N ALA A 36 4.29 11.19 9.38
CA ALA A 36 5.70 11.51 9.17
C ALA A 36 5.93 12.22 7.83
N MET A 37 5.30 11.75 6.74
CA MET A 37 5.37 12.40 5.44
C MET A 37 4.81 13.82 5.50
N ASN A 38 3.63 14.02 6.08
CA ASN A 38 3.02 15.33 6.21
C ASN A 38 3.91 16.30 7.02
N MET A 39 4.54 15.80 8.09
CA MET A 39 5.50 16.58 8.86
C MET A 39 6.73 16.93 8.03
N ALA A 40 7.27 15.98 7.27
CA ALA A 40 8.44 16.17 6.40
C ALA A 40 8.16 17.21 5.31
N LEU A 41 7.05 17.07 4.59
CA LEU A 41 6.63 18.02 3.54
C LEU A 41 6.51 19.44 4.09
N ALA A 42 5.95 19.63 5.30
CA ALA A 42 5.87 20.92 5.95
C ALA A 42 7.25 21.51 6.36
N ARG A 43 8.33 20.73 6.29
CA ARG A 43 9.70 21.17 6.61
C ARG A 43 10.55 21.40 5.37
N LEU A 44 10.10 21.02 4.19
CA LEU A 44 10.78 21.27 2.92
C LEU A 44 10.67 22.74 2.53
N ARG A 45 11.54 23.57 3.10
CA ARG A 45 11.49 25.05 3.01
C ARG A 45 12.84 25.68 2.69
N SER A 46 13.87 24.89 2.49
CA SER A 46 15.23 25.37 2.23
C SER A 46 15.72 24.89 0.88
N GLY A 47 16.64 25.64 0.28
CA GLY A 47 17.27 25.30 -1.01
C GLY A 47 16.36 25.59 -2.20
N ASN A 48 16.93 25.39 -3.40
CA ASN A 48 16.24 25.62 -4.66
C ASN A 48 15.37 24.45 -5.11
N ILE A 49 15.63 23.27 -4.56
CA ILE A 49 14.89 22.05 -4.84
C ILE A 49 14.40 21.50 -3.50
N GLN A 50 13.08 21.34 -3.37
CA GLN A 50 12.44 20.68 -2.24
C GLN A 50 11.99 19.31 -2.69
N GLN A 51 12.56 18.25 -2.11
CA GLN A 51 12.31 16.89 -2.53
C GLN A 51 11.97 15.97 -1.36
N PHE A 52 10.90 15.20 -1.53
CA PHE A 52 10.60 14.05 -0.70
C PHE A 52 10.76 12.78 -1.53
N TYR A 53 11.41 11.77 -0.99
CA TYR A 53 11.50 10.45 -1.61
C TYR A 53 11.34 9.35 -0.56
N ALA A 54 10.92 8.19 -1.00
CA ALA A 54 10.82 7.00 -0.15
C ALA A 54 11.35 5.79 -0.91
N THR A 55 12.08 4.95 -0.21
CA THR A 55 12.51 3.63 -0.66
C THR A 55 11.87 2.57 0.22
N THR A 56 11.38 1.51 -0.38
CA THR A 56 10.79 0.39 0.36
C THR A 56 10.63 -0.84 -0.53
N THR A 57 10.68 -1.99 0.09
CA THR A 57 10.12 -3.20 -0.49
C THR A 57 8.60 -3.16 -0.27
N PRO A 58 7.77 -3.42 -1.29
CA PRO A 58 6.32 -3.38 -1.11
C PRO A 58 5.83 -4.41 -0.10
N GLU A 59 5.23 -3.96 1.00
CA GLU A 59 4.61 -4.82 2.00
C GLU A 59 3.08 -4.79 1.90
N GLY A 60 2.57 -5.19 0.73
CA GLY A 60 1.14 -5.21 0.47
C GLY A 60 0.60 -3.88 -0.06
N HIS A 61 -0.68 -3.61 0.25
CA HIS A 61 -1.34 -2.36 -0.14
C HIS A 61 -1.24 -1.32 1.00
N GLY A 62 -0.01 -1.15 1.53
CA GLY A 62 0.30 -0.24 2.62
C GLY A 62 0.34 1.24 2.22
N TRP A 63 1.09 2.02 2.96
CA TRP A 63 1.22 3.46 2.74
C TRP A 63 1.83 3.80 1.36
N ALA A 64 2.86 3.07 0.93
CA ALA A 64 3.51 3.31 -0.35
C ALA A 64 2.56 3.07 -1.52
N PHE A 65 1.77 1.98 -1.48
CA PHE A 65 0.76 1.71 -2.48
C PHE A 65 -0.30 2.82 -2.55
N GLU A 66 -0.88 3.18 -1.42
CA GLU A 66 -1.93 4.20 -1.37
C GLU A 66 -1.42 5.57 -1.85
N THR A 67 -0.20 5.93 -1.48
CA THR A 67 0.37 7.26 -1.77
C THR A 67 0.89 7.38 -3.20
N PHE A 68 1.61 6.37 -3.70
CA PHE A 68 2.38 6.47 -4.93
C PHE A 68 1.82 5.70 -6.12
N GLU A 69 0.95 4.72 -5.89
CA GLU A 69 0.27 3.96 -6.95
C GLU A 69 -1.19 4.40 -7.11
N LYS A 70 -1.99 4.29 -6.04
CA LYS A 70 -3.44 4.51 -6.09
C LYS A 70 -3.81 6.01 -6.15
N ASN A 71 -3.21 6.82 -5.29
CA ASN A 71 -3.51 8.26 -5.17
C ASN A 71 -2.36 9.12 -5.72
N LYS A 72 -1.71 8.66 -6.78
CA LYS A 72 -0.57 9.32 -7.40
C LYS A 72 -0.93 10.74 -7.84
N LYS A 73 -0.10 11.72 -7.43
CA LYS A 73 -0.20 13.12 -7.86
C LYS A 73 0.66 13.38 -9.09
N GLU A 74 0.40 14.48 -9.80
CA GLU A 74 1.14 14.84 -11.02
C GLU A 74 2.65 15.06 -10.79
N ASP A 75 3.01 15.59 -9.63
CA ASP A 75 4.40 15.85 -9.22
C ASP A 75 5.11 14.63 -8.63
N THR A 76 4.44 13.47 -8.62
CA THR A 76 4.93 12.24 -8.00
C THR A 76 5.37 11.22 -9.05
N ARG A 77 6.51 10.60 -8.82
CA ARG A 77 7.02 9.48 -9.63
C ARG A 77 7.16 8.23 -8.78
N LEU A 78 6.65 7.11 -9.28
CA LEU A 78 6.91 5.78 -8.77
C LEU A 78 7.90 5.09 -9.71
N ILE A 79 9.01 4.62 -9.15
CA ILE A 79 10.02 3.85 -9.86
C ILE A 79 10.02 2.46 -9.24
N LYS A 80 9.79 1.44 -10.06
CA LYS A 80 9.83 0.04 -9.64
C LYS A 80 11.13 -0.57 -10.13
N GLY A 81 11.90 -1.13 -9.22
CA GLY A 81 13.09 -1.91 -9.49
C GLY A 81 12.82 -3.40 -9.25
N LYS A 82 13.52 -4.25 -9.98
CA LYS A 82 13.50 -5.71 -9.77
C LYS A 82 14.84 -6.14 -9.17
N THR A 83 14.79 -7.12 -8.30
CA THR A 83 16.02 -7.71 -7.76
C THR A 83 16.92 -8.23 -8.86
N SER A 84 16.34 -8.79 -9.94
CA SER A 84 17.08 -9.25 -11.12
C SER A 84 17.83 -8.17 -11.89
N ASP A 85 17.48 -6.89 -11.68
CA ASP A 85 18.16 -5.76 -12.35
C ASP A 85 19.53 -5.45 -11.70
N ASN A 86 19.83 -6.07 -10.55
CA ASN A 86 21.12 -5.93 -9.89
C ASN A 86 22.15 -6.95 -10.46
N PRO A 87 23.13 -6.49 -11.25
CA PRO A 87 24.10 -7.40 -11.88
C PRO A 87 25.15 -7.97 -10.90
N PHE A 88 25.16 -7.51 -9.65
CA PHE A 88 26.15 -7.92 -8.65
C PHE A 88 25.63 -9.00 -7.71
N LEU A 89 24.41 -9.51 -7.93
CA LEU A 89 23.88 -10.60 -7.12
C LEU A 89 24.58 -11.93 -7.44
N PRO A 90 24.85 -12.75 -6.41
CA PRO A 90 25.27 -14.12 -6.64
C PRO A 90 24.23 -14.90 -7.47
N GLU A 91 24.68 -15.75 -8.39
CA GLU A 91 23.79 -16.56 -9.24
C GLU A 91 22.80 -17.42 -8.44
N THR A 92 23.19 -17.82 -7.24
CA THR A 92 22.37 -18.65 -6.33
C THR A 92 21.33 -17.84 -5.56
N PHE A 93 21.39 -16.49 -5.56
CA PHE A 93 20.55 -15.66 -4.70
C PHE A 93 19.06 -15.76 -5.06
N ILE A 94 18.70 -15.54 -6.32
CA ILE A 94 17.30 -15.60 -6.77
C ILE A 94 16.74 -17.02 -6.63
N PRO A 95 17.43 -18.09 -7.11
CA PRO A 95 16.96 -19.46 -6.88
C PRO A 95 16.73 -19.80 -5.41
N SER A 96 17.60 -19.36 -4.52
CA SER A 96 17.43 -19.58 -3.08
C SER A 96 16.17 -18.89 -2.51
N LEU A 97 15.83 -17.70 -3.00
CA LEU A 97 14.58 -17.04 -2.59
C LEU A 97 13.36 -17.77 -3.14
N GLU A 98 13.40 -18.19 -4.41
CA GLU A 98 12.30 -18.94 -5.04
C GLU A 98 12.02 -20.28 -4.36
N GLU A 99 13.04 -20.93 -3.85
CA GLU A 99 12.91 -22.19 -3.11
C GLU A 99 12.29 -22.00 -1.71
N ASN A 100 12.61 -20.88 -1.04
CA ASN A 100 12.29 -20.69 0.37
C ASN A 100 11.09 -19.79 0.64
N TYR A 101 10.64 -19.00 -0.35
CA TYR A 101 9.57 -18.03 -0.14
C TYR A 101 8.27 -18.40 -0.89
N PRO A 102 7.10 -18.10 -0.30
CA PRO A 102 5.83 -18.25 -1.00
C PRO A 102 5.78 -17.39 -2.28
N PRO A 103 5.07 -17.84 -3.34
CA PRO A 103 5.01 -17.12 -4.62
C PRO A 103 4.58 -15.65 -4.53
N GLN A 104 3.78 -15.30 -3.52
CA GLN A 104 3.36 -13.91 -3.29
C GLN A 104 4.51 -13.04 -2.79
N LEU A 105 5.35 -13.56 -1.87
CA LEU A 105 6.55 -12.86 -1.41
C LEU A 105 7.58 -12.71 -2.52
N ILE A 106 7.71 -13.71 -3.38
CA ILE A 106 8.57 -13.65 -4.58
C ILE A 106 8.16 -12.46 -5.46
N LYS A 107 6.86 -12.27 -5.73
CA LYS A 107 6.37 -11.12 -6.51
C LYS A 107 6.73 -9.77 -5.87
N ALA A 108 6.58 -9.67 -4.55
CA ALA A 108 6.93 -8.45 -3.85
C ALA A 108 8.44 -8.20 -3.84
N TYR A 109 9.24 -9.17 -3.43
CA TYR A 109 10.67 -8.99 -3.21
C TYR A 109 11.50 -9.03 -4.48
N LEU A 110 11.16 -9.90 -5.46
CA LEU A 110 11.93 -9.98 -6.69
C LEU A 110 11.45 -9.00 -7.76
N ASN A 111 10.14 -8.76 -7.87
CA ASN A 111 9.56 -7.94 -8.93
C ASN A 111 9.16 -6.54 -8.49
N GLY A 112 9.22 -6.21 -7.18
CA GLY A 112 8.76 -4.93 -6.65
C GLY A 112 7.26 -4.71 -6.87
N GLU A 113 6.45 -5.78 -6.88
CA GLU A 113 5.02 -5.69 -7.08
C GLU A 113 4.28 -5.45 -5.76
N PHE A 114 3.30 -4.54 -5.77
CA PHE A 114 2.37 -4.41 -4.67
C PHE A 114 1.40 -5.60 -4.68
N VAL A 115 1.62 -6.53 -3.78
CA VAL A 115 0.79 -7.73 -3.63
C VAL A 115 0.21 -7.78 -2.23
N ASN A 116 -0.93 -8.40 -2.07
CA ASN A 116 -1.49 -8.58 -0.73
C ASN A 116 -0.69 -9.66 0.03
N LEU A 117 0.19 -9.20 0.92
CA LEU A 117 1.04 -10.07 1.77
C LEU A 117 0.36 -10.44 3.09
N THR A 118 -0.91 -10.12 3.29
CA THR A 118 -1.60 -10.36 4.55
C THR A 118 -1.63 -11.87 4.83
N THR A 119 -0.69 -12.32 5.63
CA THR A 119 -0.73 -13.64 6.26
C THR A 119 -1.97 -13.65 7.16
N GLY A 120 -2.92 -14.51 6.84
CA GLY A 120 -4.20 -14.54 7.56
C GLY A 120 -5.35 -13.79 6.87
N ALA A 121 -5.18 -13.38 5.61
CA ALA A 121 -6.30 -12.86 4.83
C ALA A 121 -7.44 -13.87 4.82
N VAL A 122 -8.60 -13.48 5.34
CA VAL A 122 -9.81 -14.31 5.40
C VAL A 122 -10.16 -14.80 3.99
N TYR A 123 -9.95 -13.97 2.98
CA TYR A 123 -10.17 -14.29 1.57
C TYR A 123 -8.84 -14.44 0.82
N SER A 124 -8.08 -15.50 1.14
CA SER A 124 -6.75 -15.77 0.53
C SER A 124 -6.80 -15.95 -1.01
N ARG A 125 -7.96 -16.25 -1.58
CA ARG A 125 -8.17 -16.38 -3.04
C ARG A 125 -8.66 -15.11 -3.70
N PHE A 126 -8.78 -14.00 -2.97
CA PHE A 126 -9.18 -12.73 -3.56
C PHE A 126 -8.08 -12.22 -4.51
N ASP A 127 -8.47 -12.01 -5.76
CA ASP A 127 -7.60 -11.46 -6.83
C ASP A 127 -8.29 -10.21 -7.37
N ARG A 128 -7.64 -9.06 -7.23
CA ARG A 128 -8.22 -7.77 -7.65
C ARG A 128 -8.60 -7.74 -9.12
N ASN A 129 -7.78 -8.36 -9.98
CA ASN A 129 -8.04 -8.37 -11.42
C ASN A 129 -9.25 -9.21 -11.82
N LYS A 130 -9.64 -10.16 -10.97
CA LYS A 130 -10.77 -11.07 -11.21
C LYS A 130 -12.03 -10.68 -10.45
N HIS A 131 -11.87 -10.12 -9.25
CA HIS A 131 -12.96 -9.94 -8.30
C HIS A 131 -13.38 -8.49 -8.11
N LEU A 132 -12.60 -7.50 -8.63
CA LEU A 132 -13.05 -6.11 -8.68
C LEU A 132 -13.81 -5.84 -9.98
N ILE A 133 -14.92 -5.13 -9.83
CA ILE A 133 -15.66 -4.55 -10.94
C ILE A 133 -15.52 -3.03 -10.91
N ASN A 134 -15.35 -2.42 -12.08
CA ASN A 134 -15.18 -0.97 -12.20
C ASN A 134 -16.52 -0.20 -12.23
N SER A 135 -17.60 -0.91 -12.47
CA SER A 135 -18.96 -0.35 -12.51
C SER A 135 -19.97 -1.40 -12.11
N ILE A 136 -21.04 -0.98 -11.46
CA ILE A 136 -22.15 -1.85 -11.11
C ILE A 136 -22.96 -2.12 -12.40
N PRO A 137 -23.16 -3.39 -12.80
CA PRO A 137 -23.75 -3.74 -14.10
C PRO A 137 -25.27 -3.67 -14.15
N PHE A 138 -25.94 -3.15 -13.11
CA PHE A 138 -27.41 -3.11 -12.98
C PHE A 138 -27.87 -1.83 -12.27
N ASP A 139 -29.17 -1.53 -12.33
CA ASP A 139 -29.76 -0.43 -11.57
C ASP A 139 -30.04 -0.90 -10.11
N ILE A 140 -29.27 -0.39 -9.16
CA ILE A 140 -29.37 -0.72 -7.73
C ILE A 140 -30.79 -0.51 -7.20
N LYS A 141 -31.54 0.45 -7.72
CA LYS A 141 -32.91 0.75 -7.24
C LYS A 141 -33.90 -0.38 -7.52
N MET A 142 -33.57 -1.25 -8.45
CA MET A 142 -34.42 -2.39 -8.85
C MET A 142 -34.02 -3.70 -8.18
N GLU A 143 -32.91 -3.69 -7.38
CA GLU A 143 -32.35 -4.90 -6.81
C GLU A 143 -32.67 -5.06 -5.32
N THR A 144 -32.70 -6.30 -4.87
CA THR A 144 -32.81 -6.61 -3.44
C THR A 144 -31.43 -6.51 -2.79
N LEU A 145 -31.30 -5.60 -1.84
CA LEU A 145 -30.07 -5.44 -1.09
C LEU A 145 -29.95 -6.48 0.04
N LEU A 146 -28.80 -7.10 0.11
CA LEU A 146 -28.38 -7.95 1.22
C LEU A 146 -27.45 -7.13 2.11
N ILE A 147 -27.76 -7.04 3.39
CA ILE A 147 -26.95 -6.30 4.35
C ILE A 147 -26.46 -7.28 5.42
N GLY A 148 -25.14 -7.45 5.46
CA GLY A 148 -24.47 -8.16 6.55
C GLY A 148 -23.95 -7.15 7.56
N ILE A 149 -24.31 -7.32 8.84
CA ILE A 149 -23.90 -6.41 9.90
C ILE A 149 -23.11 -7.20 10.94
N ASP A 150 -21.94 -6.67 11.30
CA ASP A 150 -21.13 -7.14 12.42
C ASP A 150 -21.23 -6.12 13.56
N PHE A 151 -21.88 -6.54 14.65
CA PHE A 151 -22.04 -5.71 15.83
C PHE A 151 -20.85 -5.89 16.77
N ASN A 152 -20.02 -4.88 16.86
CA ASN A 152 -18.90 -4.86 17.79
C ASN A 152 -19.03 -3.71 18.81
N VAL A 153 -18.39 -3.85 19.96
CA VAL A 153 -18.48 -2.90 21.08
C VAL A 153 -17.95 -1.50 20.72
N MET A 154 -16.95 -1.44 19.83
CA MET A 154 -16.29 -0.17 19.47
C MET A 154 -16.67 0.32 18.07
N ASN A 155 -16.92 -0.58 17.13
CA ASN A 155 -17.27 -0.26 15.75
C ASN A 155 -18.34 -1.22 15.27
N CYS A 156 -19.36 -0.71 14.63
CA CYS A 156 -20.32 -1.49 13.88
C CYS A 156 -19.91 -1.42 12.41
N ASN A 157 -19.71 -2.56 11.78
CA ASN A 157 -19.37 -2.62 10.35
C ASN A 157 -20.54 -3.27 9.62
N ALA A 158 -20.90 -2.74 8.46
CA ALA A 158 -21.90 -3.33 7.59
C ALA A 158 -21.35 -3.45 6.16
N VAL A 159 -21.76 -4.53 5.50
CA VAL A 159 -21.47 -4.77 4.09
C VAL A 159 -22.77 -4.84 3.33
N VAL A 160 -22.90 -4.06 2.28
CA VAL A 160 -24.06 -4.04 1.39
C VAL A 160 -23.73 -4.78 0.10
N ALA A 161 -24.55 -5.74 -0.27
CA ALA A 161 -24.32 -6.55 -1.45
C ALA A 161 -25.63 -6.80 -2.22
N VAL A 162 -25.48 -7.16 -3.49
CA VAL A 162 -26.56 -7.65 -4.35
C VAL A 162 -26.21 -9.05 -4.82
N LYS A 163 -27.21 -9.93 -4.87
CA LYS A 163 -27.05 -11.26 -5.44
C LYS A 163 -27.47 -11.23 -6.91
N ASP A 164 -26.49 -11.43 -7.79
CA ASP A 164 -26.73 -11.64 -9.22
C ASP A 164 -26.44 -13.09 -9.57
N ARG A 165 -27.49 -13.89 -9.76
CA ARG A 165 -27.45 -15.35 -10.04
C ARG A 165 -26.63 -16.12 -8.99
N ASP A 166 -25.43 -16.57 -9.37
CA ASP A 166 -24.47 -17.30 -8.54
C ASP A 166 -23.38 -16.41 -7.94
N LYS A 167 -23.45 -15.10 -8.19
CA LYS A 167 -22.48 -14.13 -7.71
C LYS A 167 -23.04 -13.25 -6.60
N LEU A 168 -22.19 -12.89 -5.68
CA LEU A 168 -22.45 -11.85 -4.68
C LEU A 168 -21.58 -10.63 -5.03
N ILE A 169 -22.24 -9.52 -5.32
CA ILE A 169 -21.57 -8.27 -5.69
C ILE A 169 -21.65 -7.34 -4.50
N VAL A 170 -20.52 -7.09 -3.84
CA VAL A 170 -20.41 -6.10 -2.78
C VAL A 170 -20.37 -4.72 -3.41
N ILE A 171 -21.27 -3.84 -3.00
CA ILE A 171 -21.47 -2.51 -3.57
C ILE A 171 -21.06 -1.39 -2.61
N ASP A 172 -21.08 -1.67 -1.30
CA ASP A 172 -20.71 -0.67 -0.29
C ASP A 172 -20.28 -1.34 1.02
N GLU A 173 -19.50 -0.61 1.82
CA GLU A 173 -19.20 -0.95 3.23
C GLU A 173 -19.39 0.30 4.10
N ILE A 174 -19.95 0.11 5.28
CA ILE A 174 -20.31 1.18 6.21
C ILE A 174 -19.69 0.94 7.58
#